data_8bf4e139ec00abcccb999168a3f2eb7d
#
_entry.id   8bf4e139ec00abcccb999168a3f2eb7d
#
_cell.length_a   1.000
_cell.length_b   1.000
_cell.length_c   1.000
_cell.angle_alpha   90.00
_cell.angle_beta   90.00
_cell.angle_gamma   90.00
#
_symmetry.space_group_name_H-M   'P 1'
#
loop_
_entity.id
_entity.type
_entity.pdbx_description
1 polymer ?
#
loop_
_entity_poly.entity_id
_entity_poly.type
_entity_poly.pdbx_seq_one_letter_code
_entity_poly.pdbx_strand_id
1 'polypeptide(L)'
;MTENSNRAIRVFDTETICLNKPFCYNVGYVIYDVANDRKLARRDFVVEQVWHNPRLFETAYYANKRPLYVKRRRGRATQRLKWGAIRNRMLKDIETYNVVAAYAFNSDFDVKVFDFNCNKWFHTRNPFDTLPVYDIRKYACAYLANDYYFEFCEQR
;
A
#
# COMPACT_ATOMS: atom_id res chain seq x y z
N MET A 1 -21.85 -14.78 25.58
CA MET A 1 -21.56 -13.42 25.10
C MET A 1 -20.48 -13.53 24.05
N THR A 2 -20.83 -13.56 22.78
CA THR A 2 -19.87 -13.58 21.68
C THR A 2 -19.31 -12.17 21.54
N GLU A 3 -18.04 -11.99 21.94
CA GLU A 3 -17.29 -10.78 21.57
C GLU A 3 -17.34 -10.64 20.05
N ASN A 4 -18.15 -9.73 19.58
CA ASN A 4 -18.12 -9.25 18.21
C ASN A 4 -16.81 -8.45 18.05
N SER A 5 -15.67 -9.15 17.99
CA SER A 5 -14.39 -8.50 17.75
C SER A 5 -14.48 -7.89 16.35
N ASN A 6 -14.60 -6.57 16.27
CA ASN A 6 -14.59 -5.83 15.02
C ASN A 6 -13.35 -6.21 14.23
N ARG A 7 -13.54 -7.06 13.21
CA ARG A 7 -12.46 -7.49 12.32
C ARG A 7 -12.32 -6.46 11.21
N ALA A 8 -11.18 -5.82 11.17
CA ALA A 8 -10.87 -4.89 10.10
C ALA A 8 -10.02 -5.55 9.01
N ILE A 9 -10.11 -5.03 7.82
CA ILE A 9 -9.21 -5.35 6.70
C ILE A 9 -8.35 -4.14 6.38
N ARG A 10 -7.21 -4.38 5.73
CA ARG A 10 -6.36 -3.34 5.15
C ARG A 10 -6.36 -3.47 3.65
N VAL A 11 -6.61 -2.38 2.95
CA VAL A 11 -6.34 -2.26 1.50
C VAL A 11 -5.13 -1.38 1.34
N PHE A 12 -4.11 -1.84 0.62
CA PHE A 12 -2.83 -1.14 0.50
C PHE A 12 -2.30 -1.14 -0.94
N ASP A 13 -1.38 -0.22 -1.19
CA ASP A 13 -0.71 -0.03 -2.45
C ASP A 13 0.69 0.56 -2.23
N THR A 14 1.65 0.22 -3.10
CA THR A 14 3.01 0.75 -3.06
C THR A 14 3.42 1.32 -4.42
N GLU A 15 4.19 2.40 -4.39
CA GLU A 15 4.82 2.95 -5.57
C GLU A 15 6.33 2.79 -5.49
N THR A 16 6.95 2.31 -6.56
CA THR A 16 8.39 2.00 -6.59
C THR A 16 9.12 2.72 -7.71
N ILE A 17 10.44 2.83 -7.56
CA ILE A 17 11.30 3.45 -8.56
C ILE A 17 11.39 2.59 -9.81
N CYS A 18 11.59 1.27 -9.62
CA CYS A 18 11.66 0.32 -10.72
C CYS A 18 11.24 -1.08 -10.26
N LEU A 19 11.01 -1.99 -11.21
CA LEU A 19 10.53 -3.34 -10.92
C LEU A 19 11.62 -4.28 -10.39
N ASN A 20 12.87 -4.13 -10.91
CA ASN A 20 13.96 -5.05 -10.58
C ASN A 20 14.59 -4.79 -9.21
N LYS A 21 14.66 -3.53 -8.80
CA LYS A 21 15.10 -3.10 -7.47
C LYS A 21 14.04 -2.18 -6.91
N PRO A 22 12.95 -2.73 -6.35
CA PRO A 22 11.75 -1.99 -6.05
C PRO A 22 11.91 -1.12 -4.79
N PHE A 23 12.79 -0.12 -4.85
CA PHE A 23 12.86 0.91 -3.83
C PHE A 23 11.53 1.64 -3.76
N CYS A 24 10.86 1.48 -2.65
CA CYS A 24 9.56 2.07 -2.42
C CYS A 24 9.69 3.57 -2.12
N TYR A 25 8.94 4.40 -2.84
CA TYR A 25 8.88 5.83 -2.55
C TYR A 25 7.56 6.29 -1.97
N ASN A 26 6.50 5.50 -2.11
CA ASN A 26 5.21 5.79 -1.49
C ASN A 26 4.53 4.50 -0.99
N VAL A 27 3.90 4.59 0.16
CA VAL A 27 3.04 3.56 0.74
C VAL A 27 1.71 4.18 1.11
N GLY A 28 0.64 3.70 0.54
CA GLY A 28 -0.73 4.10 0.88
C GLY A 28 -1.54 2.93 1.43
N TYR A 29 -2.38 3.16 2.44
CA TYR A 29 -3.37 2.17 2.86
C TYR A 29 -4.58 2.77 3.55
N VAL A 30 -5.65 2.00 3.52
CA VAL A 30 -6.90 2.25 4.23
C VAL A 30 -7.20 1.05 5.12
N ILE A 31 -7.64 1.29 6.34
CA ILE A 31 -8.17 0.28 7.24
C ILE A 31 -9.69 0.44 7.28
N TYR A 32 -10.38 -0.66 7.08
CA TYR A 32 -11.81 -0.69 6.88
C TYR A 32 -12.48 -1.75 7.76
N ASP A 33 -13.52 -1.33 8.45
CA ASP A 33 -14.41 -2.19 9.23
C ASP A 33 -15.53 -2.66 8.31
N VAL A 34 -15.42 -3.90 7.84
CA VAL A 34 -16.35 -4.47 6.86
C VAL A 34 -17.75 -4.65 7.47
N ALA A 35 -17.84 -5.01 8.75
CA ALA A 35 -19.11 -5.27 9.40
C ALA A 35 -19.98 -4.01 9.54
N ASN A 36 -19.32 -2.85 9.73
CA ASN A 36 -20.01 -1.58 9.92
C ASN A 36 -19.89 -0.64 8.72
N ASP A 37 -19.41 -1.13 7.59
CA ASP A 37 -19.20 -0.37 6.34
C ASP A 37 -18.48 0.98 6.59
N ARG A 38 -17.38 0.94 7.36
CA ARG A 38 -16.76 2.15 7.89
C ARG A 38 -15.24 2.16 7.71
N LYS A 39 -14.74 3.28 7.19
CA LYS A 39 -13.31 3.56 7.17
C LYS A 39 -12.81 3.95 8.57
N LEU A 40 -11.86 3.18 9.12
CA LEU A 40 -11.26 3.41 10.43
C LEU A 40 -10.03 4.30 10.36
N ALA A 41 -9.19 4.10 9.35
CA ALA A 41 -7.99 4.90 9.16
C ALA A 41 -7.60 4.99 7.68
N ARG A 42 -6.93 6.09 7.32
CA ARG A 42 -6.23 6.24 6.04
C ARG A 42 -4.82 6.73 6.32
N ARG A 43 -3.86 6.14 5.64
CA ARG A 43 -2.45 6.54 5.69
C ARG A 43 -1.91 6.72 4.28
N ASP A 44 -1.03 7.68 4.13
CA ASP A 44 -0.29 7.94 2.90
C ASP A 44 1.09 8.48 3.30
N PHE A 45 2.14 7.74 2.94
CA PHE A 45 3.52 8.02 3.33
C PHE A 45 4.42 8.13 2.11
N VAL A 46 5.30 9.13 2.08
CA VAL A 46 6.48 9.11 1.22
C VAL A 46 7.68 8.64 2.02
N VAL A 47 8.48 7.77 1.43
CA VAL A 47 9.68 7.18 2.05
C VAL A 47 10.81 8.20 2.01
N GLU A 48 11.25 8.65 3.18
CA GLU A 48 12.24 9.73 3.32
C GLU A 48 13.56 9.42 2.61
N GLN A 49 14.05 8.19 2.70
CA GLN A 49 15.33 7.80 2.11
C GLN A 49 15.34 7.93 0.58
N VAL A 50 14.22 7.65 -0.07
CA VAL A 50 14.07 7.80 -1.51
C VAL A 50 13.77 9.24 -1.87
N TRP A 51 12.91 9.89 -1.09
CA TRP A 51 12.50 11.27 -1.32
C TRP A 51 13.65 12.27 -1.26
N HIS A 52 14.62 12.05 -0.36
CA HIS A 52 15.80 12.88 -0.22
C HIS A 52 16.89 12.61 -1.27
N ASN A 53 16.70 11.62 -2.14
CA ASN A 53 17.57 11.35 -3.25
C ASN A 53 16.87 11.73 -4.58
N PRO A 54 17.01 12.99 -5.05
CA PRO A 54 16.35 13.44 -6.27
C PRO A 54 16.72 12.59 -7.48
N ARG A 55 18.00 12.23 -7.62
CA ARG A 55 18.49 11.42 -8.74
C ARG A 55 17.82 10.04 -8.77
N LEU A 56 17.65 9.42 -7.60
CA LEU A 56 16.99 8.14 -7.48
C LEU A 56 15.50 8.26 -7.83
N PHE A 57 14.83 9.32 -7.36
CA PHE A 57 13.41 9.55 -7.64
C PHE A 57 13.16 9.89 -9.13
N GLU A 58 14.09 10.57 -9.79
CA GLU A 58 14.00 10.92 -11.21
C GLU A 58 14.02 9.68 -12.12
N THR A 59 14.56 8.55 -11.64
CA THR A 59 14.52 7.27 -12.37
C THR A 59 13.20 6.53 -12.22
N ALA A 60 12.28 6.99 -11.38
CA ALA A 60 10.99 6.36 -11.18
C ALA A 60 10.10 6.53 -12.43
N TYR A 61 9.37 5.48 -12.77
CA TYR A 61 8.42 5.50 -13.89
C TYR A 61 7.41 6.66 -13.77
N TYR A 62 7.00 6.98 -12.55
CA TYR A 62 6.09 8.09 -12.25
C TYR A 62 6.80 9.32 -11.66
N ALA A 63 8.04 9.60 -12.06
CA ALA A 63 8.79 10.76 -11.58
C ALA A 63 8.04 12.09 -11.79
N ASN A 64 7.25 12.19 -12.86
CA ASN A 64 6.38 13.32 -13.17
C ASN A 64 5.29 13.57 -12.11
N LYS A 65 4.94 12.58 -11.29
CA LYS A 65 4.00 12.74 -10.17
C LYS A 65 4.60 13.46 -8.95
N ARG A 66 5.92 13.70 -8.92
CA ARG A 66 6.60 14.36 -7.78
C ARG A 66 5.94 15.66 -7.33
N PRO A 67 5.53 16.60 -8.20
CA PRO A 67 4.83 17.82 -7.80
C PRO A 67 3.53 17.55 -7.03
N LEU A 68 2.80 16.49 -7.40
CA LEU A 68 1.58 16.07 -6.71
C LEU A 68 1.87 15.65 -5.26
N TYR A 69 2.93 14.87 -5.03
CA TYR A 69 3.34 14.49 -3.68
C TYR A 69 3.80 15.68 -2.84
N VAL A 70 4.49 16.66 -3.44
CA VAL A 70 4.84 17.92 -2.77
C VAL A 70 3.58 18.65 -2.31
N LYS A 71 2.57 18.78 -3.18
CA LYS A 71 1.29 19.41 -2.85
C LYS A 71 0.56 18.67 -1.72
N ARG A 72 0.45 17.33 -1.81
CA ARG A 72 -0.18 16.49 -0.79
C ARG A 72 0.50 16.62 0.58
N ARG A 73 1.83 16.67 0.62
CA ARG A 73 2.59 16.90 1.85
C ARG A 73 2.29 18.24 2.49
N ARG A 74 2.27 19.33 1.70
CA ARG A 74 1.93 20.68 2.20
C ARG A 74 0.52 20.69 2.80
N GLY A 75 -0.43 19.99 2.20
CA GLY A 75 -1.78 19.79 2.70
C GLY A 75 -1.91 18.75 3.84
N ARG A 76 -0.78 18.19 4.34
CA ARG A 76 -0.73 17.14 5.39
C ARG A 76 -1.45 15.84 5.05
N ALA A 77 -1.88 15.65 3.80
CA ALA A 77 -2.54 14.41 3.35
C ALA A 77 -1.53 13.25 3.23
N THR A 78 -0.26 13.57 2.97
CA THR A 78 0.85 12.62 2.87
C THR A 78 1.94 12.97 3.86
N GLN A 79 2.37 12.02 4.67
CA GLN A 79 3.45 12.20 5.65
C GLN A 79 4.77 11.69 5.08
N ARG A 80 5.88 12.38 5.41
CA ARG A 80 7.22 11.89 5.09
C ARG A 80 7.79 11.18 6.31
N LEU A 81 8.11 9.91 6.15
CA LEU A 81 8.67 9.08 7.21
C LEU A 81 9.81 8.19 6.68
N LYS A 82 10.73 7.83 7.55
CA LYS A 82 11.70 6.77 7.28
C LYS A 82 10.98 5.43 7.17
N TRP A 83 11.52 4.51 6.36
CA TRP A 83 10.92 3.20 6.12
C TRP A 83 10.56 2.46 7.42
N GLY A 84 11.49 2.41 8.38
CA GLY A 84 11.23 1.76 9.68
C GLY A 84 10.05 2.36 10.46
N ALA A 85 9.88 3.68 10.39
CA ALA A 85 8.74 4.35 11.02
C ALA A 85 7.41 4.01 10.33
N ILE A 86 7.43 3.91 8.98
CA ILE A 86 6.26 3.45 8.19
C ILE A 86 5.89 2.03 8.61
N ARG A 87 6.87 1.11 8.60
CA ARG A 87 6.68 -0.29 9.01
C ARG A 87 6.11 -0.39 10.43
N ASN A 88 6.69 0.32 11.39
CA ASN A 88 6.22 0.28 12.78
C ASN A 88 4.80 0.86 12.92
N ARG A 89 4.46 1.88 12.14
CA ARG A 89 3.09 2.39 12.09
C ARG A 89 2.13 1.35 11.53
N MET A 90 2.53 0.61 10.49
CA MET A 90 1.71 -0.46 9.93
C MET A 90 1.45 -1.57 10.95
N LEU A 91 2.47 -2.01 11.69
CA LEU A 91 2.32 -3.02 12.75
C LEU A 91 1.40 -2.51 13.86
N LYS A 92 1.62 -1.29 14.34
CA LYS A 92 0.76 -0.67 15.35
C LYS A 92 -0.70 -0.58 14.90
N ASP A 93 -0.94 -0.20 13.65
CA ASP A 93 -2.29 -0.10 13.10
C ASP A 93 -2.94 -1.50 12.93
N ILE A 94 -2.16 -2.57 12.64
CA ILE A 94 -2.66 -3.97 12.65
C ILE A 94 -3.22 -4.31 14.04
N GLU A 95 -2.44 -4.06 15.08
CA GLU A 95 -2.83 -4.34 16.46
C GLU A 95 -3.99 -3.46 16.91
N THR A 96 -3.89 -2.14 16.68
CA THR A 96 -4.88 -1.16 17.16
C THR A 96 -6.28 -1.39 16.59
N TYR A 97 -6.37 -1.81 15.32
CA TYR A 97 -7.64 -1.97 14.61
C TYR A 97 -8.04 -3.43 14.43
N ASN A 98 -7.32 -4.37 15.04
CA ASN A 98 -7.56 -5.81 14.88
C ASN A 98 -7.67 -6.21 13.40
N VAL A 99 -6.65 -5.83 12.61
CA VAL A 99 -6.62 -6.14 11.17
C VAL A 99 -6.34 -7.62 10.98
N VAL A 100 -7.26 -8.33 10.36
CA VAL A 100 -7.21 -9.79 10.16
C VAL A 100 -6.74 -10.21 8.77
N ALA A 101 -6.77 -9.30 7.80
CA ALA A 101 -6.32 -9.57 6.43
C ALA A 101 -5.90 -8.28 5.73
N ALA A 102 -5.02 -8.42 4.73
CA ALA A 102 -4.63 -7.35 3.84
C ALA A 102 -5.00 -7.68 2.38
N TYR A 103 -5.25 -6.65 1.60
CA TYR A 103 -5.66 -6.74 0.21
C TYR A 103 -4.88 -5.74 -0.63
N ALA A 104 -4.40 -6.17 -1.80
CA ALA A 104 -3.80 -5.28 -2.79
C ALA A 104 -4.14 -5.75 -4.21
N PHE A 105 -4.08 -4.84 -5.16
CA PHE A 105 -4.14 -5.19 -6.58
C PHE A 105 -2.74 -5.65 -7.02
N ASN A 106 -2.62 -6.91 -7.45
CA ASN A 106 -1.32 -7.56 -7.71
C ASN A 106 -0.45 -7.67 -6.44
N SER A 107 -1.02 -8.20 -5.38
CA SER A 107 -0.44 -8.25 -4.03
C SER A 107 0.95 -8.86 -3.93
N ASP A 108 1.28 -9.84 -4.79
CA ASP A 108 2.61 -10.47 -4.83
C ASP A 108 3.73 -9.44 -5.09
N PHE A 109 3.43 -8.42 -5.90
CA PHE A 109 4.37 -7.34 -6.15
C PHE A 109 4.58 -6.49 -4.91
N ASP A 110 3.51 -6.05 -4.27
CA ASP A 110 3.59 -5.18 -3.08
C ASP A 110 4.26 -5.88 -1.90
N VAL A 111 3.99 -7.17 -1.69
CA VAL A 111 4.67 -7.97 -0.67
C VAL A 111 6.16 -8.06 -0.96
N LYS A 112 6.58 -8.32 -2.21
CA LYS A 112 8.00 -8.30 -2.61
C LYS A 112 8.65 -6.93 -2.43
N VAL A 113 7.91 -5.85 -2.65
CA VAL A 113 8.38 -4.48 -2.35
C VAL A 113 8.71 -4.34 -0.87
N PHE A 114 7.83 -4.81 0.01
CA PHE A 114 8.09 -4.78 1.45
C PHE A 114 9.27 -5.65 1.84
N ASP A 115 9.38 -6.87 1.34
CA ASP A 115 10.54 -7.75 1.60
C ASP A 115 11.84 -7.10 1.19
N PHE A 116 11.92 -6.58 -0.02
CA PHE A 116 13.12 -5.92 -0.52
C PHE A 116 13.52 -4.72 0.36
N ASN A 117 12.56 -3.87 0.72
CA ASN A 117 12.86 -2.66 1.48
C ASN A 117 13.18 -2.98 2.95
N CYS A 118 12.52 -3.95 3.57
CA CYS A 118 12.86 -4.42 4.91
C CYS A 118 14.28 -4.99 4.95
N ASN A 119 14.64 -5.87 4.02
CA ASN A 119 15.96 -6.47 3.95
C ASN A 119 17.06 -5.44 3.66
N LYS A 120 16.80 -4.49 2.75
CA LYS A 120 17.79 -3.50 2.35
C LYS A 120 18.18 -2.54 3.47
N TRP A 121 17.20 -2.10 4.28
CA TRP A 121 17.46 -1.01 5.23
C TRP A 121 17.45 -1.42 6.70
N PHE A 122 16.76 -2.52 7.05
CA PHE A 122 16.51 -2.81 8.46
C PHE A 122 16.74 -4.26 8.87
N HIS A 123 16.94 -5.19 7.93
CA HIS A 123 17.05 -6.64 8.18
C HIS A 123 15.93 -7.14 9.13
N THR A 124 14.73 -6.64 8.93
CA THR A 124 13.56 -6.91 9.77
C THR A 124 12.49 -7.63 8.96
N ARG A 125 11.62 -8.34 9.67
CA ARG A 125 10.51 -9.04 9.02
C ARG A 125 9.58 -8.07 8.30
N ASN A 126 9.01 -8.55 7.19
CA ASN A 126 7.93 -7.90 6.50
C ASN A 126 6.69 -7.85 7.41
N PRO A 127 5.98 -6.70 7.53
CA PRO A 127 4.76 -6.62 8.33
C PRO A 127 3.63 -7.55 7.86
N PHE A 128 3.74 -8.13 6.66
CA PHE A 128 2.79 -9.09 6.13
C PHE A 128 3.13 -10.55 6.43
N ASP A 129 4.26 -10.87 7.07
CA ASP A 129 4.63 -12.26 7.41
C ASP A 129 3.60 -12.93 8.34
N THR A 130 2.85 -12.15 9.12
CA THR A 130 1.86 -12.64 10.09
C THR A 130 0.41 -12.34 9.70
N LEU A 131 0.20 -11.77 8.51
CA LEU A 131 -1.11 -11.35 8.06
C LEU A 131 -1.41 -11.94 6.67
N PRO A 132 -2.52 -12.67 6.49
CA PRO A 132 -2.89 -13.16 5.18
C PRO A 132 -3.10 -12.00 4.20
N VAL A 133 -2.48 -12.12 3.01
CA VAL A 133 -2.57 -11.11 1.95
C VAL A 133 -3.29 -11.72 0.76
N TYR A 134 -4.29 -11.01 0.25
CA TYR A 134 -5.13 -11.44 -0.86
C TYR A 134 -4.99 -10.52 -2.07
N ASP A 135 -4.86 -11.11 -3.24
CA ASP A 135 -4.83 -10.39 -4.52
C ASP A 135 -6.25 -10.11 -5.01
N ILE A 136 -6.66 -8.83 -4.93
CA ILE A 136 -7.98 -8.43 -5.42
C ILE A 136 -8.06 -8.37 -6.95
N ARG A 137 -6.93 -8.42 -7.68
CA ARG A 137 -6.93 -8.45 -9.15
C ARG A 137 -7.72 -9.62 -9.70
N LYS A 138 -7.56 -10.81 -9.10
CA LYS A 138 -8.30 -12.01 -9.54
C LYS A 138 -9.81 -11.81 -9.42
N TYR A 139 -10.27 -11.22 -8.32
CA TYR A 139 -11.69 -10.94 -8.10
C TYR A 139 -12.19 -9.80 -8.99
N ALA A 140 -11.39 -8.75 -9.14
CA ALA A 140 -11.72 -7.63 -10.03
C ALA A 140 -11.81 -8.09 -11.48
N CYS A 141 -10.86 -8.90 -11.96
CA CYS A 141 -10.90 -9.47 -13.30
C CYS A 141 -12.12 -10.36 -13.51
N ALA A 142 -12.46 -11.21 -12.53
CA ALA A 142 -13.65 -12.07 -12.62
C ALA A 142 -14.95 -11.24 -12.63
N TYR A 143 -15.01 -10.17 -11.85
CA TYR A 143 -16.17 -9.26 -11.82
C TYR A 143 -16.29 -8.42 -13.08
N LEU A 144 -15.15 -7.94 -13.62
CA LEU A 144 -15.08 -7.11 -14.83
C LEU A 144 -15.08 -7.93 -16.14
N ALA A 145 -14.83 -9.23 -16.06
CA ALA A 145 -14.87 -10.16 -17.21
C ALA A 145 -16.31 -10.51 -17.64
N ASN A 146 -17.30 -9.70 -17.27
CA ASN A 146 -18.58 -9.73 -17.91
C ASN A 146 -18.52 -8.94 -19.22
N ASP A 147 -19.46 -9.20 -20.13
CA ASP A 147 -19.46 -8.69 -21.51
C ASP A 147 -19.30 -7.15 -21.61
N TYR A 148 -19.81 -6.40 -20.64
CA TYR A 148 -19.70 -4.94 -20.58
C TYR A 148 -18.28 -4.39 -20.48
N TYR A 149 -17.37 -5.09 -19.80
CA TYR A 149 -16.00 -4.62 -19.69
C TYR A 149 -15.23 -4.78 -20.99
N PHE A 150 -15.45 -5.86 -21.71
CA PHE A 150 -14.84 -6.10 -23.02
C PHE A 150 -15.34 -5.11 -24.05
N GLU A 151 -16.66 -4.85 -24.12
CA GLU A 151 -17.24 -3.82 -24.97
C GLU A 151 -16.66 -2.42 -24.70
N PHE A 152 -16.45 -2.07 -23.42
CA PHE A 152 -15.83 -0.80 -23.03
C PHE A 152 -14.37 -0.69 -23.47
N CYS A 153 -13.61 -1.78 -23.41
CA CYS A 153 -12.20 -1.79 -23.85
C CYS A 153 -12.07 -1.74 -25.38
N GLU A 154 -13.02 -2.30 -26.14
CA GLU A 154 -13.01 -2.30 -27.61
C GLU A 154 -13.38 -0.94 -28.21
N GLN A 155 -14.08 -0.08 -27.45
CA GLN A 155 -14.49 1.26 -27.90
C GLN A 155 -13.41 2.34 -27.74
N ARG A 156 -12.20 2.01 -27.29
CA ARG A 156 -11.04 2.90 -27.10
C ARG A 156 -9.89 2.54 -28.03
#